data_bbd4b876accc53b20bf8f58c24d1cc12
#
_entry.id   bbd4b876accc53b20bf8f58c24d1cc12
#
_cell.length_a   1.000
_cell.length_b   1.000
_cell.length_c   1.000
_cell.angle_alpha   90.00
_cell.angle_beta   90.00
_cell.angle_gamma   90.00
#
_symmetry.space_group_name_H-M   'P 1'
#
loop_
_entity.id
_entity.type
_entity.pdbx_description
1 polymer ?
#
loop_
_entity_poly.entity_id
_entity_poly.type
_entity_poly.pdbx_seq_one_letter_code
_entity_poly.pdbx_strand_id
1 'polypeptide(L)'
;MTGQPPNTNRPKLTLHVPEPPYRPGDAVDYSWLEIPAPDAIPRPDEAADPAAIRELAYGLIRVLDDEDKAVGSWNPSLDPDTLLAMLRKMALLRAFDERMHRQQRQGKTSFYLKSTGEEAVAVAQTFALDRQDMCFPSYRQSGILFARDYPMVPMINQIFSNAADPLKGRQLPIMYSAKEYGFFSISGNLATQYPQAVGWAMASASKGDDRIAAAWCGEGSTSEGDFHNALTFGAVYNAPCVFNVVNNQFAISSFSGFAGSERTTFAARGIGYGIPALRVDGNDALAVYSATRWAADRARLAFDQ
;
A
#
# COMPACT_ATOMS: atom_id res chain seq x y z
N MET A 1 45.04 -28.12 24.98
CA MET A 1 43.57 -27.99 24.78
C MET A 1 43.13 -29.13 23.86
N THR A 2 42.61 -30.19 24.45
CA THR A 2 42.15 -31.37 23.71
C THR A 2 40.72 -31.05 23.24
N GLY A 3 40.62 -30.70 21.97
CA GLY A 3 39.31 -30.49 21.35
C GLY A 3 38.53 -31.81 21.34
N GLN A 4 37.32 -31.83 21.92
CA GLN A 4 36.39 -32.94 21.74
C GLN A 4 36.11 -33.14 20.24
N PRO A 5 36.16 -34.40 19.74
CA PRO A 5 35.79 -34.64 18.35
C PRO A 5 34.34 -34.17 18.08
N PRO A 6 34.06 -33.66 16.87
CA PRO A 6 32.74 -33.18 16.56
C PRO A 6 31.72 -34.31 16.71
N ASN A 7 30.62 -34.03 17.41
CA ASN A 7 29.53 -34.98 17.61
C ASN A 7 28.86 -35.27 16.26
N THR A 8 29.17 -36.41 15.66
CA THR A 8 28.70 -36.86 14.34
C THR A 8 27.19 -37.15 14.27
N ASN A 9 26.50 -37.17 15.41
CA ASN A 9 25.05 -37.43 15.50
C ASN A 9 24.19 -36.14 15.52
N ARG A 10 24.77 -34.96 15.35
CA ARG A 10 23.98 -33.75 15.20
C ARG A 10 23.51 -33.61 13.75
N PRO A 11 22.21 -33.30 13.51
CA PRO A 11 21.74 -33.03 12.18
C PRO A 11 22.53 -31.85 11.59
N LYS A 12 22.85 -31.91 10.29
CA LYS A 12 23.47 -30.79 9.60
C LYS A 12 22.52 -29.57 9.68
N LEU A 13 23.05 -28.44 10.10
CA LEU A 13 22.34 -27.18 10.03
C LEU A 13 22.22 -26.75 8.57
N THR A 14 20.99 -26.53 8.11
CA THR A 14 20.68 -26.02 6.78
C THR A 14 19.96 -24.72 6.91
N LEU A 15 20.24 -23.78 6.01
CA LEU A 15 19.48 -22.54 5.91
C LEU A 15 18.24 -22.79 5.02
N HIS A 16 17.11 -22.26 5.44
CA HIS A 16 15.93 -22.16 4.59
C HIS A 16 16.13 -21.00 3.60
N VAL A 17 15.89 -21.25 2.31
CA VAL A 17 15.87 -20.22 1.28
C VAL A 17 14.43 -20.12 0.79
N PRO A 18 13.76 -18.96 0.93
CA PRO A 18 12.40 -18.79 0.44
C PRO A 18 12.31 -19.02 -1.08
N GLU A 19 11.32 -19.78 -1.51
CA GLU A 19 11.05 -20.01 -2.92
C GLU A 19 9.59 -19.67 -3.25
N PRO A 20 9.33 -18.99 -4.38
CA PRO A 20 7.97 -18.73 -4.80
C PRO A 20 7.29 -20.04 -5.22
N PRO A 21 5.96 -20.17 -5.00
CA PRO A 21 5.22 -21.36 -5.40
C PRO A 21 5.16 -21.54 -6.91
N TYR A 22 5.42 -20.49 -7.68
CA TYR A 22 5.52 -20.49 -9.14
C TYR A 22 6.47 -19.37 -9.60
N ARG A 23 7.01 -19.52 -10.82
CA ARG A 23 7.90 -18.53 -11.45
C ARG A 23 7.23 -17.94 -12.69
N PRO A 24 7.66 -16.77 -13.19
CA PRO A 24 7.13 -16.22 -14.43
C PRO A 24 7.22 -17.22 -15.58
N GLY A 25 6.07 -17.53 -16.18
CA GLY A 25 5.93 -18.52 -17.26
C GLY A 25 5.47 -19.91 -16.82
N ASP A 26 5.44 -20.19 -15.53
CA ASP A 26 4.85 -21.42 -15.01
C ASP A 26 3.32 -21.37 -15.08
N ALA A 27 2.69 -22.54 -15.24
CA ALA A 27 1.26 -22.68 -15.05
C ALA A 27 0.95 -22.49 -13.55
N VAL A 28 0.07 -21.55 -13.23
CA VAL A 28 -0.29 -21.26 -11.85
C VAL A 28 -1.50 -22.09 -11.46
N ASP A 29 -1.38 -22.83 -10.36
CA ASP A 29 -2.48 -23.56 -9.72
C ASP A 29 -2.82 -22.84 -8.40
N TYR A 30 -4.03 -22.29 -8.32
CA TYR A 30 -4.58 -21.66 -7.14
C TYR A 30 -5.57 -22.53 -6.38
N SER A 31 -5.75 -23.80 -6.75
CA SER A 31 -6.73 -24.71 -6.13
C SER A 31 -6.50 -24.94 -4.63
N TRP A 32 -5.29 -24.68 -4.16
CA TRP A 32 -4.92 -24.77 -2.74
C TRP A 32 -5.28 -23.51 -1.94
N LEU A 33 -5.65 -22.41 -2.60
CA LEU A 33 -5.90 -21.13 -1.94
C LEU A 33 -7.34 -21.10 -1.41
N GLU A 34 -7.48 -21.14 -0.11
CA GLU A 34 -8.75 -20.89 0.56
C GLU A 34 -8.95 -19.39 0.75
N ILE A 35 -9.93 -18.83 0.05
CA ILE A 35 -10.30 -17.42 0.20
C ILE A 35 -11.45 -17.36 1.22
N PRO A 36 -11.31 -16.64 2.34
CA PRO A 36 -12.37 -16.53 3.33
C PRO A 36 -13.59 -15.83 2.73
N ALA A 37 -14.77 -16.23 3.20
CA ALA A 37 -16.01 -15.57 2.80
C ALA A 37 -15.97 -14.08 3.20
N PRO A 38 -16.64 -13.19 2.46
CA PRO A 38 -16.91 -11.84 2.92
C PRO A 38 -17.61 -11.90 4.27
N ASP A 39 -17.40 -10.89 5.11
CA ASP A 39 -17.92 -10.86 6.50
C ASP A 39 -17.37 -11.91 7.47
N ALA A 40 -16.40 -12.73 7.06
CA ALA A 40 -15.68 -13.59 7.98
C ALA A 40 -14.93 -12.81 9.09
N ILE A 41 -14.62 -11.55 8.81
CA ILE A 41 -13.94 -10.63 9.72
C ILE A 41 -14.87 -9.46 10.04
N PRO A 42 -15.40 -9.34 11.26
CA PRO A 42 -16.29 -8.23 11.64
C PRO A 42 -15.53 -6.90 11.66
N ARG A 43 -16.22 -5.82 11.31
CA ARG A 43 -15.68 -4.47 11.44
C ARG A 43 -15.75 -4.01 12.90
N PRO A 44 -14.63 -3.69 13.55
CA PRO A 44 -14.63 -3.17 14.90
C PRO A 44 -14.93 -1.66 14.91
N ASP A 45 -15.22 -1.13 16.10
CA ASP A 45 -15.23 0.30 16.36
C ASP A 45 -13.84 0.91 16.12
N GLU A 46 -13.77 2.13 15.61
CA GLU A 46 -12.53 2.84 15.34
C GLU A 46 -11.72 3.11 16.61
N ALA A 47 -12.35 3.20 17.77
CA ALA A 47 -11.71 3.38 19.08
C ALA A 47 -11.33 2.05 19.76
N ALA A 48 -11.57 0.89 19.11
CA ALA A 48 -11.28 -0.41 19.72
C ALA A 48 -9.80 -0.55 20.13
N ASP A 49 -9.56 -1.21 21.27
CA ASP A 49 -8.20 -1.50 21.75
C ASP A 49 -7.42 -2.31 20.70
N PRO A 50 -6.22 -1.85 20.27
CA PRO A 50 -5.36 -2.59 19.34
C PRO A 50 -5.12 -4.04 19.75
N ALA A 51 -5.04 -4.32 21.03
CA ALA A 51 -4.83 -5.68 21.55
C ALA A 51 -6.06 -6.59 21.33
N ALA A 52 -7.27 -6.03 21.33
CA ALA A 52 -8.51 -6.77 21.14
C ALA A 52 -8.80 -7.12 19.67
N ILE A 53 -8.17 -6.41 18.71
CA ILE A 53 -8.44 -6.53 17.28
C ILE A 53 -7.27 -7.10 16.47
N ARG A 54 -6.34 -7.79 17.12
CA ARG A 54 -5.12 -8.35 16.48
C ARG A 54 -5.42 -9.31 15.33
N GLU A 55 -6.53 -10.02 15.38
CA GLU A 55 -6.94 -11.00 14.36
C GLU A 55 -7.19 -10.35 12.98
N LEU A 56 -7.48 -9.05 12.94
CA LEU A 56 -7.63 -8.30 11.70
C LEU A 56 -6.34 -8.28 10.84
N ALA A 57 -5.20 -8.46 11.46
CA ALA A 57 -3.90 -8.54 10.77
C ALA A 57 -3.69 -9.87 10.02
N TYR A 58 -4.43 -10.91 10.37
CA TYR A 58 -4.30 -12.26 9.81
C TYR A 58 -5.47 -12.61 8.90
N GLY A 59 -6.70 -12.26 9.27
CA GLY A 59 -7.88 -12.46 8.46
C GLY A 59 -7.88 -11.55 7.22
N LEU A 60 -8.54 -11.99 6.14
CA LEU A 60 -8.67 -11.20 4.91
C LEU A 60 -10.01 -10.49 4.89
N ILE A 61 -10.00 -9.17 4.90
CA ILE A 61 -11.19 -8.33 4.76
C ILE A 61 -11.61 -8.31 3.29
N ARG A 62 -12.85 -8.73 3.02
CA ARG A 62 -13.52 -8.70 1.74
C ARG A 62 -14.93 -8.12 1.91
N VAL A 63 -15.46 -7.54 0.85
CA VAL A 63 -16.83 -7.01 0.76
C VAL A 63 -17.60 -7.69 -0.37
N LEU A 64 -16.95 -7.91 -1.53
CA LEU A 64 -17.57 -8.60 -2.65
C LEU A 64 -17.58 -10.11 -2.43
N ASP A 65 -18.75 -10.73 -2.58
CA ASP A 65 -18.90 -12.19 -2.63
C ASP A 65 -18.57 -12.73 -4.04
N ASP A 66 -18.73 -14.06 -4.20
CA ASP A 66 -18.42 -14.73 -5.47
C ASP A 66 -19.50 -14.47 -6.56
N GLU A 67 -20.61 -13.83 -6.21
CA GLU A 67 -21.66 -13.33 -7.12
C GLU A 67 -21.58 -11.80 -7.33
N ASP A 68 -20.43 -11.17 -7.02
CA ASP A 68 -20.18 -9.73 -7.17
C ASP A 68 -21.12 -8.83 -6.33
N LYS A 69 -21.71 -9.37 -5.26
CA LYS A 69 -22.56 -8.57 -4.34
C LYS A 69 -21.75 -8.05 -3.17
N ALA A 70 -22.04 -6.82 -2.80
CA ALA A 70 -21.46 -6.19 -1.62
C ALA A 70 -22.20 -6.63 -0.35
N VAL A 71 -21.52 -7.33 0.55
CA VAL A 71 -22.09 -7.92 1.77
C VAL A 71 -21.21 -7.62 2.99
N GLY A 72 -21.77 -7.87 4.17
CA GLY A 72 -21.06 -7.86 5.46
C GLY A 72 -20.88 -6.48 6.08
N SER A 73 -20.24 -6.49 7.27
CA SER A 73 -20.07 -5.30 8.10
C SER A 73 -19.07 -4.27 7.55
N TRP A 74 -18.21 -4.70 6.62
CA TRP A 74 -17.27 -3.82 5.91
C TRP A 74 -17.87 -3.18 4.64
N ASN A 75 -19.12 -3.51 4.26
CA ASN A 75 -19.75 -2.88 3.10
C ASN A 75 -19.98 -1.38 3.36
N PRO A 76 -19.32 -0.47 2.61
CA PRO A 76 -19.46 0.97 2.81
C PRO A 76 -20.79 1.53 2.29
N SER A 77 -21.60 0.73 1.60
CA SER A 77 -22.89 1.14 1.03
C SER A 77 -22.80 2.43 0.21
N LEU A 78 -21.80 2.53 -0.64
CA LEU A 78 -21.57 3.72 -1.48
C LEU A 78 -22.69 3.91 -2.51
N ASP A 79 -22.97 5.16 -2.81
CA ASP A 79 -23.92 5.51 -3.88
C ASP A 79 -23.38 5.14 -5.27
N PRO A 80 -24.28 4.91 -6.26
CA PRO A 80 -23.89 4.51 -7.60
C PRO A 80 -22.96 5.48 -8.32
N ASP A 81 -23.09 6.80 -8.07
CA ASP A 81 -22.26 7.81 -8.74
C ASP A 81 -20.82 7.72 -8.24
N THR A 82 -20.61 7.52 -6.94
CA THR A 82 -19.29 7.27 -6.34
C THR A 82 -18.68 5.98 -6.89
N LEU A 83 -19.44 4.88 -6.98
CA LEU A 83 -18.98 3.62 -7.55
C LEU A 83 -18.53 3.78 -9.01
N LEU A 84 -19.35 4.45 -9.82
CA LEU A 84 -19.04 4.73 -11.23
C LEU A 84 -17.82 5.66 -11.36
N ALA A 85 -17.67 6.64 -10.49
CA ALA A 85 -16.52 7.53 -10.48
C ALA A 85 -15.23 6.74 -10.18
N MET A 86 -15.21 5.88 -9.17
CA MET A 86 -14.08 5.01 -8.86
C MET A 86 -13.74 4.10 -10.05
N LEU A 87 -14.73 3.40 -10.60
CA LEU A 87 -14.53 2.51 -11.74
C LEU A 87 -13.93 3.24 -12.95
N ARG A 88 -14.45 4.44 -13.28
CA ARG A 88 -13.91 5.27 -14.37
C ARG A 88 -12.46 5.65 -14.13
N LYS A 89 -12.08 5.99 -12.89
CA LYS A 89 -10.68 6.34 -12.54
C LYS A 89 -9.76 5.14 -12.64
N MET A 90 -10.19 3.96 -12.19
CA MET A 90 -9.43 2.70 -12.33
C MET A 90 -9.25 2.32 -13.80
N ALA A 91 -10.31 2.39 -14.61
CA ALA A 91 -10.26 2.10 -16.03
C ALA A 91 -9.35 3.10 -16.80
N LEU A 92 -9.42 4.39 -16.43
CA LEU A 92 -8.58 5.44 -17.01
C LEU A 92 -7.11 5.22 -16.67
N LEU A 93 -6.80 4.88 -15.42
CA LEU A 93 -5.45 4.52 -14.97
C LEU A 93 -4.91 3.33 -15.77
N ARG A 94 -5.69 2.26 -15.93
CA ARG A 94 -5.34 1.08 -16.72
C ARG A 94 -5.02 1.43 -18.18
N ALA A 95 -5.88 2.25 -18.81
CA ALA A 95 -5.69 2.68 -20.19
C ALA A 95 -4.45 3.58 -20.35
N PHE A 96 -4.20 4.45 -19.40
CA PHE A 96 -3.01 5.30 -19.35
C PHE A 96 -1.74 4.47 -19.21
N ASP A 97 -1.71 3.55 -18.26
CA ASP A 97 -0.59 2.64 -18.01
C ASP A 97 -0.24 1.82 -19.27
N GLU A 98 -1.23 1.24 -19.93
CA GLU A 98 -1.02 0.50 -21.18
C GLU A 98 -0.45 1.37 -22.29
N ARG A 99 -0.90 2.62 -22.38
CA ARG A 99 -0.40 3.57 -23.36
C ARG A 99 1.05 3.97 -23.07
N MET A 100 1.35 4.33 -21.82
CA MET A 100 2.68 4.80 -21.42
C MET A 100 3.70 3.67 -21.45
N HIS A 101 3.33 2.47 -21.02
CA HIS A 101 4.20 1.29 -21.14
C HIS A 101 4.57 0.99 -22.58
N ARG A 102 3.63 1.09 -23.53
CA ARG A 102 3.95 0.94 -24.98
C ARG A 102 4.92 2.03 -25.46
N GLN A 103 4.80 3.28 -24.97
CA GLN A 103 5.75 4.33 -25.32
C GLN A 103 7.15 4.02 -24.76
N GLN A 104 7.24 3.50 -23.55
CA GLN A 104 8.51 3.07 -22.96
C GLN A 104 9.13 1.92 -23.76
N ARG A 105 8.34 0.89 -24.14
CA ARG A 105 8.84 -0.23 -24.98
C ARG A 105 9.30 0.21 -26.37
N GLN A 106 8.81 1.34 -26.87
CA GLN A 106 9.26 1.97 -28.13
C GLN A 106 10.48 2.91 -27.94
N GLY A 107 11.05 2.97 -26.72
CA GLY A 107 12.20 3.83 -26.43
C GLY A 107 11.89 5.32 -26.36
N LYS A 108 10.60 5.74 -26.30
CA LYS A 108 10.19 7.15 -26.26
C LYS A 108 10.25 7.78 -24.88
N THR A 109 10.35 6.97 -23.84
CA THR A 109 10.66 7.36 -22.46
C THR A 109 11.60 6.35 -21.84
N SER A 110 12.43 6.79 -20.90
CA SER A 110 13.48 5.96 -20.31
C SER A 110 12.96 4.93 -19.32
N PHE A 111 11.88 5.26 -18.62
CA PHE A 111 11.38 4.44 -17.52
C PHE A 111 9.87 4.53 -17.42
N TYR A 112 9.21 3.39 -17.16
CA TYR A 112 7.80 3.31 -16.84
C TYR A 112 7.48 2.01 -16.11
N LEU A 113 6.69 2.08 -15.03
CA LEU A 113 6.14 0.93 -14.34
C LEU A 113 4.62 1.07 -14.21
N LYS A 114 3.91 0.02 -14.59
CA LYS A 114 2.45 -0.03 -14.52
C LYS A 114 1.98 -0.32 -13.10
N SER A 115 0.77 0.15 -12.79
CA SER A 115 0.02 -0.19 -11.57
C SER A 115 -0.97 -1.34 -11.79
N THR A 116 -0.81 -2.11 -12.86
CA THR A 116 -1.75 -3.18 -13.25
C THR A 116 -1.97 -4.15 -12.10
N GLY A 117 -3.24 -4.32 -11.69
CA GLY A 117 -3.64 -5.13 -10.54
C GLY A 117 -3.67 -4.37 -9.21
N GLU A 118 -3.19 -3.12 -9.17
CA GLU A 118 -3.17 -2.26 -7.99
C GLU A 118 -4.07 -1.01 -8.14
N GLU A 119 -4.93 -0.96 -9.16
CA GLU A 119 -5.76 0.21 -9.44
C GLU A 119 -6.72 0.53 -8.30
N ALA A 120 -7.33 -0.50 -7.70
CA ALA A 120 -8.22 -0.33 -6.56
C ALA A 120 -7.46 0.22 -5.34
N VAL A 121 -6.25 -0.26 -5.08
CA VAL A 121 -5.41 0.23 -3.97
C VAL A 121 -5.20 1.74 -4.07
N ALA A 122 -4.77 2.25 -5.23
CA ALA A 122 -4.49 3.67 -5.36
C ALA A 122 -5.77 4.53 -5.43
N VAL A 123 -6.79 4.07 -6.17
CA VAL A 123 -8.01 4.86 -6.42
C VAL A 123 -8.98 4.80 -5.25
N ALA A 124 -9.38 3.60 -4.79
CA ALA A 124 -10.37 3.48 -3.72
C ALA A 124 -9.85 4.02 -2.39
N GLN A 125 -8.56 3.83 -2.06
CA GLN A 125 -7.96 4.46 -0.89
C GLN A 125 -8.05 5.99 -0.95
N THR A 126 -7.79 6.58 -2.12
CA THR A 126 -7.86 8.04 -2.28
C THR A 126 -9.30 8.56 -2.14
N PHE A 127 -10.30 7.81 -2.61
CA PHE A 127 -11.71 8.17 -2.40
C PHE A 127 -12.14 8.10 -0.93
N ALA A 128 -11.50 7.24 -0.14
CA ALA A 128 -11.76 7.11 1.29
C ALA A 128 -11.06 8.20 2.14
N LEU A 129 -10.00 8.81 1.63
CA LEU A 129 -9.28 9.91 2.29
C LEU A 129 -9.92 11.26 1.99
N ASP A 130 -9.77 12.20 2.92
CA ASP A 130 -10.19 13.56 2.69
C ASP A 130 -9.24 14.27 1.69
N ARG A 131 -9.76 15.22 0.91
CA ARG A 131 -8.97 15.87 -0.14
C ARG A 131 -7.76 16.65 0.41
N GLN A 132 -7.82 17.06 1.66
CA GLN A 132 -6.76 17.78 2.36
C GLN A 132 -5.69 16.87 2.96
N ASP A 133 -5.95 15.57 3.08
CA ASP A 133 -4.96 14.60 3.57
C ASP A 133 -3.78 14.50 2.63
N MET A 134 -2.57 14.36 3.19
CA MET A 134 -1.36 14.27 2.41
C MET A 134 -0.99 12.81 2.10
N CYS A 135 -0.88 12.50 0.83
CA CYS A 135 -0.45 11.20 0.35
C CYS A 135 1.07 11.18 0.12
N PHE A 136 1.73 10.18 0.67
CA PHE A 136 3.16 9.89 0.52
C PHE A 136 3.33 8.59 -0.28
N PRO A 137 3.18 8.63 -1.60
CA PRO A 137 3.13 7.44 -2.44
C PRO A 137 4.51 6.87 -2.77
N SER A 138 4.52 5.64 -3.25
CA SER A 138 5.59 5.13 -4.10
C SER A 138 5.25 5.32 -5.59
N TYR A 139 6.14 4.88 -6.47
CA TYR A 139 6.00 5.05 -7.92
C TYR A 139 4.77 4.34 -8.54
N ARG A 140 4.13 3.37 -7.84
CA ARG A 140 2.95 2.65 -8.37
C ARG A 140 1.61 3.31 -8.02
N GLN A 141 1.58 4.28 -7.13
CA GLN A 141 0.35 4.92 -6.70
C GLN A 141 -0.02 6.17 -7.53
N SER A 142 0.30 6.19 -8.82
CA SER A 142 -0.14 7.24 -9.74
C SER A 142 -1.67 7.38 -9.81
N GLY A 143 -2.42 6.31 -9.49
CA GLY A 143 -3.87 6.32 -9.37
C GLY A 143 -4.42 7.38 -8.40
N ILE A 144 -3.64 7.79 -7.38
CA ILE A 144 -3.97 8.89 -6.48
C ILE A 144 -4.18 10.21 -7.27
N LEU A 145 -3.31 10.49 -8.23
CA LEU A 145 -3.42 11.68 -9.08
C LEU A 145 -4.69 11.65 -9.95
N PHE A 146 -5.04 10.47 -10.49
CA PHE A 146 -6.28 10.28 -11.24
C PHE A 146 -7.51 10.48 -10.36
N ALA A 147 -7.52 9.93 -9.14
CA ALA A 147 -8.62 10.06 -8.20
C ALA A 147 -8.80 11.52 -7.71
N ARG A 148 -7.71 12.29 -7.66
CA ARG A 148 -7.70 13.72 -7.28
C ARG A 148 -7.82 14.68 -8.45
N ASP A 149 -8.14 14.20 -9.65
CA ASP A 149 -8.35 15.02 -10.87
C ASP A 149 -7.12 15.82 -11.30
N TYR A 150 -5.90 15.30 -11.03
CA TYR A 150 -4.70 15.93 -11.55
C TYR A 150 -4.68 15.83 -13.08
N PRO A 151 -4.37 16.92 -13.79
CA PRO A 151 -4.36 16.90 -15.25
C PRO A 151 -3.37 15.90 -15.83
N MET A 152 -3.79 15.11 -16.84
CA MET A 152 -2.92 14.11 -17.46
C MET A 152 -1.76 14.72 -18.28
N VAL A 153 -1.94 15.92 -18.82
CA VAL A 153 -0.91 16.55 -19.66
C VAL A 153 0.39 16.80 -18.90
N PRO A 154 0.40 17.39 -17.68
CA PRO A 154 1.60 17.47 -16.85
C PRO A 154 2.22 16.11 -16.52
N MET A 155 1.40 15.05 -16.30
CA MET A 155 1.92 13.69 -16.07
C MET A 155 2.68 13.18 -17.31
N ILE A 156 2.09 13.35 -18.50
CA ILE A 156 2.71 12.96 -19.75
C ILE A 156 4.00 13.76 -20.00
N ASN A 157 3.99 15.07 -19.76
CA ASN A 157 5.19 15.91 -19.92
C ASN A 157 6.33 15.44 -19.01
N GLN A 158 6.01 15.02 -17.77
CA GLN A 158 6.99 14.47 -16.84
C GLN A 158 7.52 13.12 -17.30
N ILE A 159 6.66 12.21 -17.79
CA ILE A 159 7.08 10.90 -18.32
C ILE A 159 8.03 11.05 -19.50
N PHE A 160 7.77 12.02 -20.39
CA PHE A 160 8.62 12.27 -21.55
C PHE A 160 9.79 13.23 -21.28
N SER A 161 9.89 13.77 -20.06
CA SER A 161 10.93 14.72 -19.64
C SER A 161 11.10 15.86 -20.65
N ASN A 162 9.99 16.37 -21.18
CA ASN A 162 9.99 17.43 -22.19
C ASN A 162 10.08 18.84 -21.56
N ALA A 163 10.15 19.88 -22.39
CA ALA A 163 10.30 21.27 -21.91
C ALA A 163 9.16 21.77 -21.02
N ALA A 164 7.97 21.13 -21.08
CA ALA A 164 6.80 21.46 -20.25
C ALA A 164 6.69 20.56 -19.00
N ASP A 165 7.70 19.75 -18.70
CA ASP A 165 7.75 18.97 -17.46
C ASP A 165 7.72 19.91 -16.25
N PRO A 166 6.71 19.80 -15.34
CA PRO A 166 6.64 20.65 -14.15
C PRO A 166 7.85 20.46 -13.21
N LEU A 167 8.51 19.30 -13.26
CA LEU A 167 9.69 18.99 -12.45
C LEU A 167 11.02 19.30 -13.17
N LYS A 168 10.95 19.80 -14.41
CA LYS A 168 12.11 20.26 -15.20
C LYS A 168 13.20 19.19 -15.36
N GLY A 169 12.80 17.93 -15.54
CA GLY A 169 13.70 16.80 -15.70
C GLY A 169 14.49 16.40 -14.45
N ARG A 170 14.11 16.87 -13.26
CA ARG A 170 14.83 16.57 -12.00
C ARG A 170 14.44 15.24 -11.37
N GLN A 171 13.42 14.58 -11.91
CA GLN A 171 12.93 13.29 -11.43
C GLN A 171 12.90 12.29 -12.57
N LEU A 172 13.05 11.00 -12.24
CA LEU A 172 12.76 9.93 -13.18
C LEU A 172 11.29 9.97 -13.61
N PRO A 173 10.95 9.48 -14.83
CA PRO A 173 9.56 9.31 -15.23
C PRO A 173 8.74 8.59 -14.16
N ILE A 174 7.48 9.00 -14.01
CA ILE A 174 6.53 8.56 -12.98
C ILE A 174 6.83 8.99 -11.53
N MET A 175 7.96 9.59 -11.26
CA MET A 175 8.27 10.15 -9.93
C MET A 175 7.67 11.55 -9.80
N TYR A 176 6.34 11.60 -9.66
CA TYR A 176 5.57 12.85 -9.64
C TYR A 176 5.71 13.63 -8.32
N SER A 177 5.32 14.90 -8.39
CA SER A 177 5.13 15.80 -7.26
C SER A 177 3.97 16.74 -7.57
N ALA A 178 2.94 16.79 -6.72
CA ALA A 178 1.75 17.61 -6.92
C ALA A 178 1.14 18.02 -5.56
N LYS A 179 1.83 18.91 -4.84
CA LYS A 179 1.48 19.32 -3.48
C LYS A 179 0.04 19.86 -3.38
N GLU A 180 -0.41 20.65 -4.36
CA GLU A 180 -1.75 21.25 -4.39
C GLU A 180 -2.85 20.18 -4.51
N TYR A 181 -2.49 18.97 -4.90
CA TYR A 181 -3.37 17.80 -4.96
C TYR A 181 -3.14 16.85 -3.78
N GLY A 182 -2.44 17.30 -2.72
CA GLY A 182 -2.13 16.46 -1.57
C GLY A 182 -1.22 15.28 -1.92
N PHE A 183 -0.38 15.41 -2.94
CA PHE A 183 0.51 14.36 -3.41
C PHE A 183 1.96 14.78 -3.19
N PHE A 184 2.63 14.14 -2.22
CA PHE A 184 4.01 14.44 -1.89
C PHE A 184 4.96 13.93 -2.98
N SER A 185 6.14 14.52 -3.08
CA SER A 185 7.17 14.10 -4.05
C SER A 185 7.58 12.65 -3.82
N ILE A 186 7.54 11.85 -4.89
CA ILE A 186 7.98 10.46 -4.82
C ILE A 186 9.50 10.42 -4.68
N SER A 187 9.98 9.61 -3.72
CA SER A 187 11.39 9.24 -3.59
C SER A 187 11.67 7.93 -4.33
N GLY A 188 12.82 7.84 -4.98
CA GLY A 188 13.33 6.59 -5.54
C GLY A 188 13.88 5.63 -4.49
N ASN A 189 14.22 6.12 -3.29
CA ASN A 189 14.69 5.30 -2.18
C ASN A 189 13.51 4.61 -1.50
N LEU A 190 13.64 3.30 -1.26
CA LEU A 190 12.56 2.49 -0.70
C LEU A 190 12.25 2.90 0.75
N ALA A 191 10.97 2.92 1.10
CA ALA A 191 10.41 3.22 2.41
C ALA A 191 10.66 4.65 2.94
N THR A 192 11.48 5.51 2.31
CA THR A 192 11.77 6.87 2.82
C THR A 192 10.54 7.76 2.95
N GLN A 193 9.47 7.50 2.20
CA GLN A 193 8.20 8.20 2.32
C GLN A 193 7.50 7.97 3.66
N TYR A 194 7.79 6.88 4.36
CA TYR A 194 7.19 6.55 5.65
C TYR A 194 7.61 7.51 6.77
N PRO A 195 8.93 7.71 7.06
CA PRO A 195 9.32 8.71 8.05
C PRO A 195 8.95 10.14 7.64
N GLN A 196 8.90 10.45 6.33
CA GLN A 196 8.41 11.73 5.84
C GLN A 196 6.93 11.95 6.18
N ALA A 197 6.09 10.91 5.99
CA ALA A 197 4.68 10.94 6.33
C ALA A 197 4.47 11.12 7.85
N VAL A 198 5.21 10.38 8.67
CA VAL A 198 5.16 10.53 10.14
C VAL A 198 5.55 11.94 10.56
N GLY A 199 6.64 12.48 10.05
CA GLY A 199 7.08 13.85 10.37
C GLY A 199 6.05 14.91 9.95
N TRP A 200 5.42 14.72 8.78
CA TRP A 200 4.35 15.61 8.32
C TRP A 200 3.10 15.49 9.21
N ALA A 201 2.70 14.28 9.57
CA ALA A 201 1.56 14.02 10.45
C ALA A 201 1.79 14.63 11.86
N MET A 202 2.98 14.46 12.42
CA MET A 202 3.37 15.11 13.70
C MET A 202 3.27 16.63 13.61
N ALA A 203 3.69 17.22 12.49
CA ALA A 203 3.60 18.67 12.29
C ALA A 203 2.13 19.13 12.12
N SER A 204 1.28 18.33 11.50
CA SER A 204 -0.17 18.57 11.40
C SER A 204 -0.79 18.59 12.80
N ALA A 205 -0.55 17.54 13.60
CA ALA A 205 -1.01 17.44 14.98
C ALA A 205 -0.53 18.62 15.84
N SER A 206 0.76 18.96 15.75
CA SER A 206 1.35 20.09 16.51
C SER A 206 0.69 21.44 16.18
N LYS A 207 0.07 21.59 15.01
CA LYS A 207 -0.66 22.79 14.60
C LYS A 207 -2.14 22.77 14.97
N GLY A 208 -2.63 21.67 15.55
CA GLY A 208 -4.05 21.46 15.80
C GLY A 208 -4.86 21.29 14.51
N ASP A 209 -4.27 20.68 13.48
CA ASP A 209 -4.82 20.46 12.16
C ASP A 209 -5.38 19.03 12.09
N ASP A 210 -6.54 18.82 11.51
CA ASP A 210 -7.25 17.53 11.41
C ASP A 210 -6.81 16.65 10.23
N ARG A 211 -5.85 17.13 9.42
CA ARG A 211 -5.32 16.41 8.28
C ARG A 211 -4.39 15.29 8.72
N ILE A 212 -4.56 14.14 8.09
CA ILE A 212 -3.69 12.97 8.31
C ILE A 212 -2.72 12.77 7.15
N ALA A 213 -1.71 11.95 7.38
CA ALA A 213 -0.83 11.43 6.32
C ALA A 213 -1.20 10.00 5.98
N ALA A 214 -1.12 9.64 4.69
CA ALA A 214 -1.19 8.26 4.24
C ALA A 214 0.05 7.94 3.40
N ALA A 215 0.77 6.87 3.75
CA ALA A 215 2.00 6.45 3.08
C ALA A 215 1.85 5.06 2.46
N TRP A 216 2.50 4.83 1.31
CA TRP A 216 2.48 3.54 0.61
C TRP A 216 3.89 3.04 0.34
N CYS A 217 4.10 1.74 0.55
CA CYS A 217 5.29 1.05 0.06
C CYS A 217 4.94 -0.37 -0.42
N GLY A 218 5.81 -0.96 -1.24
CA GLY A 218 5.73 -2.39 -1.56
C GLY A 218 6.19 -3.26 -0.40
N GLU A 219 5.84 -4.55 -0.42
CA GLU A 219 6.18 -5.50 0.63
C GLU A 219 7.69 -5.67 0.83
N GLY A 220 8.48 -5.62 -0.25
CA GLY A 220 9.95 -5.67 -0.16
C GLY A 220 10.55 -4.50 0.63
N SER A 221 9.93 -3.32 0.53
CA SER A 221 10.37 -2.13 1.26
C SER A 221 10.16 -2.24 2.78
N THR A 222 9.37 -3.19 3.24
CA THR A 222 9.19 -3.45 4.67
C THR A 222 10.42 -4.03 5.36
N SER A 223 11.46 -4.38 4.59
CA SER A 223 12.76 -4.81 5.11
C SER A 223 13.72 -3.64 5.34
N GLU A 224 13.38 -2.42 4.91
CA GLU A 224 14.21 -1.23 5.09
C GLU A 224 14.10 -0.67 6.52
N GLY A 225 15.21 -0.09 7.01
CA GLY A 225 15.25 0.52 8.33
C GLY A 225 14.26 1.66 8.50
N ASP A 226 14.02 2.45 7.45
CA ASP A 226 13.06 3.57 7.45
C ASP A 226 11.61 3.12 7.72
N PHE A 227 11.22 1.92 7.23
CA PHE A 227 9.92 1.34 7.55
C PHE A 227 9.77 1.15 9.07
N HIS A 228 10.73 0.50 9.71
CA HIS A 228 10.71 0.19 11.13
C HIS A 228 10.80 1.44 12.00
N ASN A 229 11.66 2.39 11.63
CA ASN A 229 11.78 3.68 12.31
C ASN A 229 10.47 4.46 12.26
N ALA A 230 9.81 4.51 11.09
CA ALA A 230 8.53 5.21 10.94
C ALA A 230 7.43 4.61 11.81
N LEU A 231 7.30 3.27 11.85
CA LEU A 231 6.33 2.59 12.70
C LEU A 231 6.62 2.88 14.20
N THR A 232 7.89 2.86 14.61
CA THR A 232 8.29 3.21 15.98
C THR A 232 7.86 4.64 16.33
N PHE A 233 8.23 5.63 15.51
CA PHE A 233 7.88 7.02 15.76
C PHE A 233 6.36 7.25 15.66
N GLY A 234 5.71 6.64 14.67
CA GLY A 234 4.26 6.71 14.53
C GLY A 234 3.52 6.24 15.76
N ALA A 235 3.97 5.12 16.35
CA ALA A 235 3.37 4.57 17.57
C ALA A 235 3.71 5.41 18.82
N VAL A 236 4.98 5.77 19.01
CA VAL A 236 5.44 6.51 20.22
C VAL A 236 4.78 7.89 20.33
N TYR A 237 4.64 8.59 19.21
CA TYR A 237 4.07 9.93 19.16
C TYR A 237 2.58 9.95 18.78
N ASN A 238 1.95 8.79 18.63
CA ASN A 238 0.58 8.67 18.18
C ASN A 238 0.30 9.52 16.92
N ALA A 239 1.24 9.50 15.97
CA ALA A 239 1.19 10.34 14.79
C ALA A 239 0.00 9.93 13.89
N PRO A 240 -0.86 10.86 13.44
CA PRO A 240 -2.02 10.57 12.61
C PRO A 240 -1.61 10.16 11.19
N CYS A 241 -1.16 8.91 11.06
CA CYS A 241 -0.62 8.38 9.82
C CYS A 241 -1.19 6.99 9.52
N VAL A 242 -1.64 6.77 8.29
CA VAL A 242 -2.04 5.46 7.75
C VAL A 242 -0.88 4.88 6.94
N PHE A 243 -0.42 3.70 7.34
CA PHE A 243 0.67 2.97 6.68
C PHE A 243 0.11 1.88 5.77
N ASN A 244 0.37 1.95 4.47
CA ASN A 244 -0.15 1.01 3.48
C ASN A 244 0.99 0.17 2.89
N VAL A 245 0.97 -1.14 3.12
CA VAL A 245 1.88 -2.09 2.48
C VAL A 245 1.14 -2.79 1.34
N VAL A 246 1.61 -2.59 0.11
CA VAL A 246 1.06 -3.22 -1.09
C VAL A 246 1.85 -4.50 -1.36
N ASN A 247 1.22 -5.66 -1.12
CA ASN A 247 1.84 -6.95 -1.34
C ASN A 247 1.45 -7.51 -2.72
N ASN A 248 2.29 -7.25 -3.71
CA ASN A 248 2.17 -7.86 -5.05
C ASN A 248 3.08 -9.09 -5.21
N GLN A 249 3.64 -9.61 -4.12
CA GLN A 249 4.47 -10.80 -3.97
C GLN A 249 5.89 -10.72 -4.53
N PHE A 250 6.24 -9.68 -5.28
CA PHE A 250 7.58 -9.57 -5.85
C PHE A 250 8.13 -8.14 -5.76
N ALA A 251 9.32 -8.01 -5.16
CA ALA A 251 10.14 -6.82 -5.23
C ALA A 251 11.15 -7.01 -6.38
N ILE A 252 10.84 -6.50 -7.57
CA ILE A 252 11.54 -6.77 -8.84
C ILE A 252 11.51 -8.29 -9.12
N SER A 253 12.60 -9.00 -8.87
CA SER A 253 12.72 -10.46 -9.03
C SER A 253 12.79 -11.22 -7.69
N SER A 254 12.77 -10.51 -6.55
CA SER A 254 12.80 -11.12 -5.23
C SER A 254 11.40 -11.45 -4.74
N PHE A 255 11.17 -12.71 -4.42
CA PHE A 255 9.89 -13.18 -3.86
C PHE A 255 9.66 -12.61 -2.45
N SER A 256 8.42 -12.34 -2.11
CA SER A 256 8.01 -11.76 -0.81
C SER A 256 8.42 -12.60 0.41
N GLY A 257 8.72 -13.89 0.23
CA GLY A 257 9.30 -14.76 1.26
C GLY A 257 10.59 -14.20 1.85
N PHE A 258 11.44 -13.55 1.04
CA PHE A 258 12.65 -12.87 1.53
C PHE A 258 12.33 -11.66 2.43
N ALA A 259 11.15 -11.09 2.29
CA ALA A 259 10.65 -10.08 3.22
C ALA A 259 9.80 -10.68 4.36
N GLY A 260 9.73 -12.01 4.49
CA GLY A 260 9.13 -12.73 5.62
C GLY A 260 7.67 -13.16 5.42
N SER A 261 7.11 -13.12 4.20
CA SER A 261 5.70 -13.50 3.94
C SER A 261 5.38 -14.97 4.25
N GLU A 262 6.38 -15.85 4.24
CA GLU A 262 6.21 -17.27 4.62
C GLU A 262 6.01 -17.49 6.13
N ARG A 263 6.29 -16.49 6.94
CA ARG A 263 6.26 -16.59 8.41
C ARG A 263 5.04 -15.90 9.02
N THR A 264 4.62 -14.79 8.42
CA THR A 264 3.51 -13.98 8.92
C THR A 264 2.99 -13.04 7.82
N THR A 265 1.83 -12.43 8.04
CA THR A 265 1.31 -11.38 7.16
C THR A 265 2.10 -10.08 7.33
N PHE A 266 2.16 -9.24 6.31
CA PHE A 266 2.78 -7.91 6.45
C PHE A 266 2.00 -7.00 7.40
N ALA A 267 0.68 -7.16 7.50
CA ALA A 267 -0.15 -6.46 8.46
C ALA A 267 0.24 -6.79 9.92
N ALA A 268 0.59 -8.04 10.21
CA ALA A 268 0.99 -8.46 11.55
C ALA A 268 2.24 -7.73 12.09
N ARG A 269 3.02 -7.06 11.23
CA ARG A 269 4.14 -6.21 11.68
C ARG A 269 3.67 -5.05 12.53
N GLY A 270 2.50 -4.46 12.24
CA GLY A 270 1.91 -3.40 13.07
C GLY A 270 1.70 -3.81 14.52
N ILE A 271 1.35 -5.08 14.76
CA ILE A 271 1.11 -5.62 16.13
C ILE A 271 2.36 -5.45 17.00
N GLY A 272 3.55 -5.67 16.45
CA GLY A 272 4.81 -5.53 17.17
C GLY A 272 5.11 -4.12 17.66
N TYR A 273 4.47 -3.11 17.06
CA TYR A 273 4.58 -1.69 17.42
C TYR A 273 3.36 -1.17 18.18
N GLY A 274 2.36 -2.03 18.47
CA GLY A 274 1.10 -1.60 19.08
C GLY A 274 0.16 -0.87 18.12
N ILE A 275 0.42 -0.90 16.81
CA ILE A 275 -0.39 -0.26 15.78
C ILE A 275 -1.47 -1.25 15.30
N PRO A 276 -2.76 -0.88 15.30
CA PRO A 276 -3.81 -1.69 14.68
C PRO A 276 -3.51 -1.96 13.21
N ALA A 277 -3.76 -3.17 12.77
CA ALA A 277 -3.39 -3.57 11.42
C ALA A 277 -4.48 -4.42 10.77
N LEU A 278 -4.74 -4.12 9.50
CA LEU A 278 -5.77 -4.75 8.68
C LEU A 278 -5.11 -5.46 7.49
N ARG A 279 -5.58 -6.67 7.18
CA ARG A 279 -5.26 -7.35 5.93
C ARG A 279 -6.47 -7.32 5.01
N VAL A 280 -6.32 -6.72 3.83
CA VAL A 280 -7.43 -6.38 2.93
C VAL A 280 -7.19 -6.99 1.56
N ASP A 281 -8.24 -7.46 0.90
CA ASP A 281 -8.20 -7.83 -0.51
C ASP A 281 -8.00 -6.56 -1.36
N GLY A 282 -6.80 -6.40 -1.93
CA GLY A 282 -6.44 -5.22 -2.72
C GLY A 282 -7.14 -5.10 -4.07
N ASN A 283 -7.83 -6.15 -4.52
CA ASN A 283 -8.64 -6.13 -5.75
C ASN A 283 -10.13 -5.84 -5.49
N ASP A 284 -10.58 -5.95 -4.24
CA ASP A 284 -11.91 -5.54 -3.81
C ASP A 284 -11.92 -4.04 -3.46
N ALA A 285 -12.36 -3.21 -4.40
CA ALA A 285 -12.36 -1.75 -4.24
C ALA A 285 -13.21 -1.27 -3.06
N LEU A 286 -14.29 -2.00 -2.70
CA LEU A 286 -15.15 -1.66 -1.57
C LEU A 286 -14.47 -2.00 -0.24
N ALA A 287 -13.79 -3.14 -0.16
CA ALA A 287 -12.99 -3.52 1.00
C ALA A 287 -11.83 -2.54 1.22
N VAL A 288 -11.13 -2.18 0.14
CA VAL A 288 -10.04 -1.18 0.18
C VAL A 288 -10.56 0.18 0.65
N TYR A 289 -11.67 0.65 0.11
CA TYR A 289 -12.31 1.91 0.54
C TYR A 289 -12.66 1.86 2.02
N SER A 290 -13.40 0.84 2.45
CA SER A 290 -13.93 0.72 3.81
C SER A 290 -12.82 0.61 4.86
N ALA A 291 -11.82 -0.22 4.60
CA ALA A 291 -10.68 -0.38 5.50
C ALA A 291 -9.83 0.90 5.60
N THR A 292 -9.66 1.61 4.47
CA THR A 292 -8.94 2.89 4.46
C THR A 292 -9.71 3.97 5.22
N ARG A 293 -11.03 4.05 5.04
CA ARG A 293 -11.89 4.98 5.79
C ARG A 293 -11.80 4.72 7.28
N TRP A 294 -11.95 3.45 7.70
CA TRP A 294 -11.77 3.05 9.10
C TRP A 294 -10.40 3.48 9.65
N ALA A 295 -9.32 3.21 8.91
CA ALA A 295 -7.97 3.57 9.34
C ALA A 295 -7.75 5.08 9.42
N ALA A 296 -8.34 5.84 8.48
CA ALA A 296 -8.28 7.30 8.47
C ALA A 296 -9.06 7.92 9.64
N ASP A 297 -10.27 7.42 9.91
CA ASP A 297 -11.09 7.87 11.03
C ASP A 297 -10.41 7.56 12.36
N ARG A 298 -9.84 6.36 12.51
CA ARG A 298 -9.02 6.01 13.67
C ARG A 298 -7.80 6.91 13.83
N ALA A 299 -7.09 7.22 12.75
CA ALA A 299 -5.93 8.12 12.82
C ALA A 299 -6.32 9.51 13.31
N ARG A 300 -7.54 9.98 13.01
CA ARG A 300 -8.07 11.26 13.50
C ARG A 300 -8.45 11.22 14.98
N LEU A 301 -8.93 10.08 15.50
CA LEU A 301 -9.22 9.91 16.94
C LEU A 301 -7.97 10.08 17.81
N ALA A 302 -6.78 9.88 17.27
CA ALA A 302 -5.53 10.08 17.99
C ALA A 302 -5.30 11.54 18.46
N PHE A 303 -6.06 12.51 17.94
CA PHE A 303 -5.99 13.91 18.36
C PHE A 303 -6.81 14.21 19.63
N ASP A 304 -7.79 13.38 19.96
CA ASP A 304 -8.71 13.65 21.07
C ASP A 304 -8.21 13.07 22.42
N GLN A 305 -7.02 12.49 22.46
CA GLN A 305 -6.36 11.91 23.62
C GLN A 305 -5.10 12.69 24.03
#